data_b23916be56609b780e5a7cf8c217667d
#
_entry.id   b23916be56609b780e5a7cf8c217667d
#
_cell.length_a   1.000
_cell.length_b   1.000
_cell.length_c   1.000
_cell.angle_alpha   90.00
_cell.angle_beta   90.00
_cell.angle_gamma   90.00
#
_symmetry.space_group_name_H-M   'P 1'
#
loop_
_entity.id
_entity.type
_entity.pdbx_description
1 polymer ?
#
loop_
_entity_poly.entity_id
_entity_poly.type
_entity_poly.pdbx_seq_one_letter_code
_entity_poly.pdbx_strand_id
1 'polypeptide(L)'
;MTRRAQESESKPDAILPLVRHVISSRYEDLSEQAVQATKTFILDSLGVIIAGTLAPGVPQTLKVLRDWGGKEESTVLVLGGKLPAPSAAMMNSFMLHNQEFDCVHDGAVLHPFTTALPVAIAVAEAKGGSTGRELLTAVALGVYVSCSIGISSRSPMSFFRPGTAGAFGAVAAGGKLGRLDEKTMANAMGVVYSQICGTLQPHHEGAMVVSMQTGFNARAATTAIALAGEGIIGASGVLEGQYGYFRLFEGEYEVDDVVENLGKVWQVERIGHKPFPCGRLTQGVVEAALTLQNEYGIEAQDVAECEALVSPLVERLVGRPLDHENPSAQYAKLSIPFVVATALVRKSVSITDFGKDALVDSQVHSLAQRIRVIRDPQILDENAMVPVRLRIRLKGGAVHELHLDQMTGHPDKALSREQHLNKFRSCWEAGAGHLPAAHQERLIEVVDGLEDLASVEEIVHLLTP
;
A
#
# COMPACT_ATOMS: atom_id res chain seq x y z
N MET A 1 -22.60 7.57 -52.47
CA MET A 1 -23.14 6.55 -51.54
C MET A 1 -22.42 6.66 -50.20
N THR A 2 -22.99 7.42 -49.33
CA THR A 2 -22.48 7.68 -47.96
C THR A 2 -22.93 6.53 -47.06
N ARG A 3 -22.03 5.64 -46.68
CA ARG A 3 -22.28 4.71 -45.56
C ARG A 3 -22.33 5.51 -44.28
N ARG A 4 -23.52 5.76 -43.76
CA ARG A 4 -23.72 6.04 -42.34
C ARG A 4 -23.22 4.82 -41.58
N ALA A 5 -22.08 4.94 -40.88
CA ALA A 5 -21.72 4.03 -39.84
C ALA A 5 -22.84 4.09 -38.79
N GLN A 6 -23.49 2.99 -38.53
CA GLN A 6 -24.30 2.79 -37.34
C GLN A 6 -23.34 2.93 -36.18
N GLU A 7 -23.40 4.03 -35.42
CA GLU A 7 -22.89 4.13 -34.08
C GLU A 7 -23.68 3.10 -33.26
N SER A 8 -23.10 1.89 -33.08
CA SER A 8 -23.52 1.06 -31.98
C SER A 8 -23.27 1.91 -30.72
N GLU A 9 -24.29 2.10 -29.90
CA GLU A 9 -24.11 2.67 -28.59
C GLU A 9 -23.05 1.83 -27.85
N SER A 10 -21.82 2.29 -27.86
CA SER A 10 -20.73 1.61 -27.18
C SER A 10 -21.05 1.69 -25.68
N LYS A 11 -20.96 0.57 -24.98
CA LYS A 11 -21.05 0.51 -23.52
C LYS A 11 -20.19 1.64 -22.92
N PRO A 12 -20.73 2.44 -21.97
CA PRO A 12 -19.95 3.47 -21.33
C PRO A 12 -18.74 2.87 -20.58
N ASP A 13 -17.60 3.57 -20.62
CA ASP A 13 -16.38 3.17 -19.90
C ASP A 13 -16.67 2.90 -18.42
N ALA A 14 -16.12 1.82 -17.88
CA ALA A 14 -16.35 1.34 -16.52
C ALA A 14 -15.97 2.37 -15.44
N ILE A 15 -15.21 3.42 -15.77
CA ILE A 15 -14.93 4.51 -14.84
C ILE A 15 -16.19 5.29 -14.45
N LEU A 16 -17.20 5.39 -15.34
CA LEU A 16 -18.40 6.15 -15.06
C LEU A 16 -19.30 5.52 -13.99
N PRO A 17 -19.65 4.22 -14.04
CA PRO A 17 -20.37 3.59 -12.93
C PRO A 17 -19.59 3.64 -11.62
N LEU A 18 -18.23 3.51 -11.63
CA LEU A 18 -17.40 3.69 -10.44
C LEU A 18 -17.53 5.11 -9.89
N VAL A 19 -17.45 6.14 -10.73
CA VAL A 19 -17.63 7.55 -10.32
C VAL A 19 -19.02 7.77 -9.72
N ARG A 20 -20.09 7.27 -10.35
CA ARG A 20 -21.46 7.37 -9.83
C ARG A 20 -21.60 6.71 -8.47
N HIS A 21 -21.00 5.53 -8.30
CA HIS A 21 -20.97 4.86 -7.00
C HIS A 21 -20.29 5.74 -5.94
N VAL A 22 -19.14 6.33 -6.24
CA VAL A 22 -18.43 7.23 -5.32
C VAL A 22 -19.31 8.44 -4.94
N ILE A 23 -19.93 9.09 -5.92
CA ILE A 23 -20.74 10.29 -5.68
C ILE A 23 -21.99 9.97 -4.86
N SER A 24 -22.70 8.90 -5.18
CA SER A 24 -23.99 8.56 -4.54
C SER A 24 -23.83 7.95 -3.16
N SER A 25 -22.76 7.21 -2.89
CA SER A 25 -22.58 6.50 -1.61
C SER A 25 -22.40 7.45 -0.44
N ARG A 26 -23.01 7.12 0.69
CA ARG A 26 -22.97 7.85 1.96
C ARG A 26 -22.38 6.95 3.06
N TYR A 27 -22.12 7.51 4.23
CA TYR A 27 -21.65 6.75 5.38
C TYR A 27 -22.59 5.58 5.73
N GLU A 28 -23.89 5.82 5.65
CA GLU A 28 -24.94 4.83 5.96
C GLU A 28 -25.00 3.64 4.99
N ASP A 29 -24.35 3.76 3.82
CA ASP A 29 -24.27 2.68 2.85
C ASP A 29 -23.10 1.72 3.15
N LEU A 30 -22.16 2.11 4.01
CA LEU A 30 -21.06 1.26 4.45
C LEU A 30 -21.58 0.17 5.39
N SER A 31 -21.13 -1.07 5.20
CA SER A 31 -21.35 -2.12 6.19
C SER A 31 -20.62 -1.80 7.52
N GLU A 32 -21.09 -2.32 8.62
CA GLU A 32 -20.41 -2.20 9.90
C GLU A 32 -18.96 -2.74 9.81
N GLN A 33 -18.77 -3.85 9.08
CA GLN A 33 -17.46 -4.43 8.84
C GLN A 33 -16.57 -3.49 8.02
N ALA A 34 -17.10 -2.83 6.99
CA ALA A 34 -16.35 -1.85 6.20
C ALA A 34 -15.92 -0.65 7.04
N VAL A 35 -16.78 -0.15 7.92
CA VAL A 35 -16.44 0.94 8.86
C VAL A 35 -15.30 0.50 9.78
N GLN A 36 -15.41 -0.68 10.42
CA GLN A 36 -14.38 -1.18 11.33
C GLN A 36 -13.05 -1.46 10.61
N ALA A 37 -13.09 -2.06 9.42
CA ALA A 37 -11.90 -2.27 8.60
C ALA A 37 -11.25 -0.94 8.23
N THR A 38 -12.04 0.07 7.83
CA THR A 38 -11.51 1.39 7.47
C THR A 38 -10.82 2.05 8.67
N LYS A 39 -11.42 2.03 9.87
CA LYS A 39 -10.79 2.53 11.11
C LYS A 39 -9.49 1.79 11.41
N THR A 40 -9.51 0.47 11.34
CA THR A 40 -8.34 -0.38 11.57
C THR A 40 -7.18 0.01 10.66
N PHE A 41 -7.43 0.13 9.36
CA PHE A 41 -6.36 0.43 8.40
C PHE A 41 -6.01 1.92 8.32
N ILE A 42 -6.86 2.84 8.77
CA ILE A 42 -6.45 4.23 9.05
C ILE A 42 -5.43 4.25 10.18
N LEU A 43 -5.69 3.58 11.32
CA LEU A 43 -4.75 3.54 12.44
C LEU A 43 -3.43 2.87 12.04
N ASP A 44 -3.49 1.73 11.33
CA ASP A 44 -2.30 1.05 10.78
C ASP A 44 -1.48 2.00 9.91
N SER A 45 -2.14 2.70 8.99
CA SER A 45 -1.50 3.63 8.05
C SER A 45 -0.86 4.83 8.75
N LEU A 46 -1.52 5.40 9.76
CA LEU A 46 -0.96 6.50 10.56
C LEU A 46 0.29 6.04 11.32
N GLY A 47 0.27 4.83 11.90
CA GLY A 47 1.46 4.23 12.50
C GLY A 47 2.61 4.07 11.50
N VAL A 48 2.31 3.56 10.29
CA VAL A 48 3.34 3.39 9.26
C VAL A 48 3.90 4.72 8.75
N ILE A 49 3.07 5.78 8.64
CA ILE A 49 3.56 7.15 8.33
C ILE A 49 4.58 7.60 9.38
N ILE A 50 4.30 7.37 10.67
CA ILE A 50 5.21 7.72 11.77
C ILE A 50 6.56 7.01 11.59
N ALA A 51 6.56 5.70 11.43
CA ALA A 51 7.78 4.93 11.18
C ALA A 51 8.47 5.33 9.87
N GLY A 52 7.69 5.77 8.89
CA GLY A 52 8.15 6.21 7.57
C GLY A 52 9.07 7.42 7.61
N THR A 53 9.01 8.25 8.66
CA THR A 53 9.90 9.41 8.82
C THR A 53 11.39 9.03 8.90
N LEU A 54 11.69 7.79 9.28
CA LEU A 54 13.05 7.27 9.42
C LEU A 54 13.67 6.80 8.11
N ALA A 55 12.88 6.64 7.05
CA ALA A 55 13.36 6.03 5.82
C ALA A 55 14.32 6.95 5.04
N PRO A 56 15.31 6.36 4.35
CA PRO A 56 16.17 7.10 3.43
C PRO A 56 15.34 7.87 2.39
N GLY A 57 15.79 9.08 2.04
CA GLY A 57 15.12 9.95 1.06
C GLY A 57 14.10 10.91 1.66
N VAL A 58 13.62 10.69 2.90
CA VAL A 58 12.63 11.58 3.55
C VAL A 58 13.18 13.00 3.76
N PRO A 59 14.36 13.21 4.36
CA PRO A 59 14.90 14.56 4.52
C PRO A 59 15.13 15.27 3.19
N GLN A 60 15.63 14.57 2.18
CA GLN A 60 15.90 15.11 0.86
C GLN A 60 14.61 15.54 0.14
N THR A 61 13.59 14.68 0.17
CA THR A 61 12.28 14.97 -0.43
C THR A 61 11.62 16.16 0.26
N LEU A 62 11.61 16.18 1.59
CA LEU A 62 11.03 17.27 2.36
C LEU A 62 11.76 18.60 2.07
N LYS A 63 13.09 18.59 1.98
CA LYS A 63 13.87 19.77 1.60
C LYS A 63 13.42 20.32 0.25
N VAL A 64 13.36 19.46 -0.78
CA VAL A 64 12.93 19.89 -2.13
C VAL A 64 11.53 20.47 -2.12
N LEU A 65 10.58 19.84 -1.41
CA LEU A 65 9.19 20.32 -1.35
C LEU A 65 9.08 21.66 -0.59
N ARG A 66 9.87 21.86 0.46
CA ARG A 66 9.94 23.15 1.18
C ARG A 66 10.60 24.24 0.35
N ASP A 67 11.67 23.92 -0.40
CA ASP A 67 12.34 24.88 -1.29
C ASP A 67 11.41 25.35 -2.43
N TRP A 68 10.50 24.50 -2.91
CA TRP A 68 9.46 24.91 -3.87
C TRP A 68 8.43 25.84 -3.24
N GLY A 69 8.14 25.68 -1.96
CA GLY A 69 7.20 26.52 -1.21
C GLY A 69 5.78 26.49 -1.76
N GLY A 70 5.06 27.54 -1.56
CA GLY A 70 3.66 27.76 -2.01
C GLY A 70 2.71 27.97 -0.85
N LYS A 71 1.39 27.82 -1.12
CA LYS A 71 0.34 28.04 -0.12
C LYS A 71 0.40 26.99 1.00
N GLU A 72 0.36 27.42 2.22
CA GLU A 72 0.36 26.57 3.42
C GLU A 72 -1.04 26.01 3.71
N GLU A 73 -1.42 24.94 3.02
CA GLU A 73 -2.76 24.37 3.05
C GLU A 73 -2.87 23.08 3.86
N SER A 74 -1.89 22.20 3.74
CA SER A 74 -1.97 20.84 4.27
C SER A 74 -0.70 20.46 5.00
N THR A 75 -0.85 19.71 6.07
CA THR A 75 0.22 19.35 6.99
C THR A 75 1.08 18.20 6.47
N VAL A 76 2.40 18.34 6.61
CA VAL A 76 3.32 17.20 6.55
C VAL A 76 3.25 16.50 7.90
N LEU A 77 2.52 15.39 7.95
CA LEU A 77 2.29 14.63 9.18
C LEU A 77 3.62 14.22 9.82
N VAL A 78 3.66 14.23 11.14
CA VAL A 78 4.79 13.88 12.00
C VAL A 78 5.96 14.87 11.91
N LEU A 79 6.36 15.31 10.73
CA LEU A 79 7.49 16.21 10.52
C LEU A 79 7.13 17.71 10.67
N GLY A 80 5.84 18.00 10.70
CA GLY A 80 5.30 19.34 10.90
C GLY A 80 5.50 20.30 9.72
N GLY A 81 4.84 21.45 9.84
CA GLY A 81 4.76 22.46 8.81
C GLY A 81 3.71 22.14 7.74
N LYS A 82 3.24 23.20 7.04
CA LYS A 82 2.27 23.08 5.97
C LYS A 82 2.90 23.34 4.61
N LEU A 83 2.40 22.66 3.61
CA LEU A 83 2.78 22.77 2.20
C LEU A 83 1.51 22.88 1.35
N PRO A 84 1.61 23.23 0.05
CA PRO A 84 0.51 23.02 -0.88
C PRO A 84 -0.01 21.59 -0.80
N ALA A 85 -1.32 21.41 -0.87
CA ALA A 85 -1.96 20.10 -0.70
C ALA A 85 -1.34 18.98 -1.56
N PRO A 86 -0.98 19.19 -2.85
CA PRO A 86 -0.28 18.17 -3.65
C PRO A 86 1.08 17.76 -3.08
N SER A 87 1.81 18.70 -2.49
CA SER A 87 3.13 18.45 -1.90
C SER A 87 3.04 17.72 -0.56
N ALA A 88 2.08 18.10 0.29
CA ALA A 88 1.82 17.41 1.55
C ALA A 88 1.32 15.98 1.31
N ALA A 89 0.37 15.79 0.38
CA ALA A 89 -0.11 14.47 -0.03
C ALA A 89 1.03 13.58 -0.56
N MET A 90 1.92 14.12 -1.39
CA MET A 90 3.10 13.40 -1.88
C MET A 90 4.00 12.94 -0.75
N MET A 91 4.32 13.82 0.21
CA MET A 91 5.22 13.50 1.31
C MET A 91 4.63 12.45 2.24
N ASN A 92 3.37 12.63 2.64
CA ASN A 92 2.66 11.70 3.53
C ASN A 92 2.48 10.32 2.88
N SER A 93 2.20 10.26 1.58
CA SER A 93 2.11 9.01 0.82
C SER A 93 3.48 8.31 0.70
N PHE A 94 4.55 9.05 0.45
CA PHE A 94 5.90 8.49 0.44
C PHE A 94 6.27 7.90 1.81
N MET A 95 5.99 8.60 2.92
CA MET A 95 6.23 8.07 4.27
C MET A 95 5.37 6.83 4.57
N LEU A 96 4.14 6.78 4.06
CA LEU A 96 3.26 5.63 4.28
C LEU A 96 3.77 4.34 3.62
N HIS A 97 4.48 4.43 2.49
CA HIS A 97 4.91 3.24 1.74
C HIS A 97 6.38 2.82 1.96
N ASN A 98 7.26 3.74 2.39
CA ASN A 98 8.70 3.53 2.36
C ASN A 98 9.25 2.50 3.36
N GLN A 99 8.45 2.09 4.34
CA GLN A 99 8.84 1.02 5.28
C GLN A 99 8.42 -0.38 4.81
N GLU A 100 7.69 -0.51 3.69
CA GLU A 100 7.10 -1.80 3.27
C GLU A 100 6.29 -2.46 4.40
N PHE A 101 5.58 -1.63 5.19
CA PHE A 101 4.81 -2.06 6.36
C PHE A 101 3.32 -1.72 6.27
N ASP A 102 2.94 -1.02 5.23
CA ASP A 102 1.58 -0.61 4.89
C ASP A 102 0.69 -1.80 4.50
N CYS A 103 -0.59 -1.64 4.70
CA CYS A 103 -1.60 -2.66 4.40
C CYS A 103 -1.72 -2.96 2.90
N VAL A 104 -2.31 -4.08 2.55
CA VAL A 104 -2.37 -4.59 1.19
C VAL A 104 -3.69 -5.28 0.88
N HIS A 105 -4.16 -5.18 -0.36
CA HIS A 105 -5.20 -6.00 -0.92
C HIS A 105 -4.59 -7.06 -1.83
N ASP A 106 -4.55 -8.32 -1.36
CA ASP A 106 -3.83 -9.40 -2.06
C ASP A 106 -4.38 -9.66 -3.46
N GLY A 107 -5.70 -9.77 -3.63
CA GLY A 107 -6.31 -10.00 -4.94
C GLY A 107 -6.12 -8.87 -5.96
N ALA A 108 -5.97 -7.62 -5.50
CA ALA A 108 -5.66 -6.48 -6.37
C ALA A 108 -4.16 -6.28 -6.57
N VAL A 109 -3.31 -6.91 -5.77
CA VAL A 109 -1.86 -6.68 -5.68
C VAL A 109 -1.58 -5.18 -5.52
N LEU A 110 -2.22 -4.57 -4.51
CA LEU A 110 -2.28 -3.12 -4.36
C LEU A 110 -2.21 -2.70 -2.89
N HIS A 111 -1.62 -1.54 -2.65
CA HIS A 111 -1.55 -0.85 -1.35
C HIS A 111 -2.47 0.38 -1.35
N PRO A 112 -3.80 0.22 -1.22
CA PRO A 112 -4.74 1.28 -1.57
C PRO A 112 -4.73 2.47 -0.61
N PHE A 113 -4.41 2.25 0.66
CA PHE A 113 -4.31 3.33 1.65
C PHE A 113 -3.16 4.28 1.38
N THR A 114 -2.09 3.84 0.71
CA THR A 114 -0.90 4.66 0.47
C THR A 114 -1.17 5.94 -0.30
N THR A 115 -2.20 5.94 -1.14
CA THR A 115 -2.60 7.12 -1.92
C THR A 115 -3.92 7.71 -1.43
N ALA A 116 -4.91 6.87 -1.11
CA ALA A 116 -6.25 7.33 -0.73
C ALA A 116 -6.24 8.15 0.57
N LEU A 117 -5.60 7.65 1.64
CA LEU A 117 -5.60 8.33 2.94
C LEU A 117 -4.82 9.67 2.93
N PRO A 118 -3.58 9.75 2.41
CA PRO A 118 -2.85 11.02 2.34
C PRO A 118 -3.56 12.08 1.51
N VAL A 119 -4.18 11.71 0.39
CA VAL A 119 -4.94 12.64 -0.44
C VAL A 119 -6.23 13.09 0.26
N ALA A 120 -6.93 12.16 0.92
CA ALA A 120 -8.13 12.49 1.70
C ALA A 120 -7.81 13.52 2.79
N ILE A 121 -6.76 13.30 3.59
CA ILE A 121 -6.34 14.24 4.65
C ILE A 121 -5.94 15.59 4.04
N ALA A 122 -5.11 15.60 3.00
CA ALA A 122 -4.63 16.84 2.40
C ALA A 122 -5.77 17.68 1.81
N VAL A 123 -6.73 17.06 1.12
CA VAL A 123 -7.91 17.75 0.59
C VAL A 123 -8.83 18.21 1.72
N ALA A 124 -9.02 17.43 2.78
CA ALA A 124 -9.82 17.81 3.93
C ALA A 124 -9.28 19.09 4.58
N GLU A 125 -7.97 19.17 4.85
CA GLU A 125 -7.34 20.38 5.40
C GLU A 125 -7.48 21.59 4.45
N ALA A 126 -7.15 21.40 3.16
CA ALA A 126 -7.17 22.49 2.17
C ALA A 126 -8.54 23.14 2.00
N LYS A 127 -9.63 22.38 2.25
CA LYS A 127 -11.00 22.90 2.17
C LYS A 127 -11.58 23.36 3.51
N GLY A 128 -10.81 23.34 4.59
CA GLY A 128 -11.23 23.83 5.91
C GLY A 128 -11.85 22.76 6.82
N GLY A 129 -11.50 21.48 6.62
CA GLY A 129 -11.84 20.37 7.49
C GLY A 129 -12.87 19.40 6.94
N SER A 130 -13.05 18.28 7.63
CA SER A 130 -14.11 17.29 7.39
C SER A 130 -14.42 16.54 8.68
N THR A 131 -15.60 15.90 8.74
CA THR A 131 -15.96 15.00 9.84
C THR A 131 -15.31 13.64 9.69
N GLY A 132 -15.27 12.86 10.77
CA GLY A 132 -14.77 11.49 10.71
C GLY A 132 -15.60 10.58 9.80
N ARG A 133 -16.93 10.76 9.75
CA ARG A 133 -17.80 10.02 8.79
C ARG A 133 -17.47 10.33 7.34
N GLU A 134 -17.21 11.60 7.02
CA GLU A 134 -16.79 12.00 5.67
C GLU A 134 -15.44 11.36 5.32
N LEU A 135 -14.47 11.36 6.24
CA LEU A 135 -13.16 10.71 6.04
C LEU A 135 -13.30 9.20 5.83
N LEU A 136 -14.05 8.51 6.72
CA LEU A 136 -14.31 7.07 6.60
C LEU A 136 -14.90 6.70 5.24
N THR A 137 -15.95 7.42 4.84
CA THR A 137 -16.63 7.20 3.56
C THR A 137 -15.68 7.43 2.39
N ALA A 138 -14.93 8.52 2.40
CA ALA A 138 -14.03 8.88 1.31
C ALA A 138 -12.88 7.87 1.16
N VAL A 139 -12.27 7.44 2.27
CA VAL A 139 -11.17 6.47 2.24
C VAL A 139 -11.67 5.10 1.81
N ALA A 140 -12.81 4.62 2.34
CA ALA A 140 -13.41 3.35 1.93
C ALA A 140 -13.72 3.32 0.42
N LEU A 141 -14.25 4.42 -0.12
CA LEU A 141 -14.54 4.56 -1.57
C LEU A 141 -13.26 4.66 -2.41
N GLY A 142 -12.22 5.34 -1.91
CA GLY A 142 -10.92 5.37 -2.57
C GLY A 142 -10.29 3.98 -2.66
N VAL A 143 -10.32 3.22 -1.56
CA VAL A 143 -9.91 1.81 -1.54
C VAL A 143 -10.75 0.99 -2.52
N TYR A 144 -12.07 1.20 -2.50
CA TYR A 144 -12.99 0.51 -3.41
C TYR A 144 -12.59 0.69 -4.88
N VAL A 145 -12.41 1.91 -5.34
CA VAL A 145 -12.08 2.22 -6.74
C VAL A 145 -10.75 1.62 -7.15
N SER A 146 -9.68 1.84 -6.38
CA SER A 146 -8.36 1.32 -6.74
C SER A 146 -8.30 -0.19 -6.74
N CYS A 147 -8.90 -0.85 -5.75
CA CYS A 147 -8.94 -2.31 -5.67
C CYS A 147 -9.83 -2.91 -6.77
N SER A 148 -10.96 -2.29 -7.10
CA SER A 148 -11.82 -2.69 -8.22
C SER A 148 -11.07 -2.72 -9.55
N ILE A 149 -10.27 -1.70 -9.82
CA ILE A 149 -9.40 -1.68 -11.01
C ILE A 149 -8.36 -2.81 -10.94
N GLY A 150 -7.71 -2.99 -9.78
CA GLY A 150 -6.67 -4.01 -9.61
C GLY A 150 -7.19 -5.44 -9.77
N ILE A 151 -8.36 -5.78 -9.18
CA ILE A 151 -8.95 -7.13 -9.28
C ILE A 151 -9.51 -7.43 -10.66
N SER A 152 -9.75 -6.44 -11.50
CA SER A 152 -10.20 -6.63 -12.88
C SER A 152 -9.09 -7.14 -13.81
N SER A 153 -7.82 -7.00 -13.45
CA SER A 153 -6.70 -7.50 -14.25
C SER A 153 -6.63 -9.03 -14.23
N ARG A 154 -6.34 -9.64 -15.38
CA ARG A 154 -6.17 -11.09 -15.55
C ARG A 154 -4.75 -11.49 -15.96
N SER A 155 -3.95 -10.54 -16.45
CA SER A 155 -2.57 -10.79 -16.85
C SER A 155 -1.59 -10.70 -15.68
N PRO A 156 -0.40 -11.29 -15.81
CA PRO A 156 0.70 -11.08 -14.87
C PRO A 156 1.06 -9.58 -14.77
N MET A 157 1.30 -9.13 -13.55
CA MET A 157 1.63 -7.72 -13.27
C MET A 157 2.91 -7.29 -14.00
N SER A 158 2.81 -6.25 -14.83
CA SER A 158 3.92 -5.64 -15.57
C SER A 158 4.28 -4.24 -15.07
N PHE A 159 3.36 -3.57 -14.39
CA PHE A 159 3.54 -2.25 -13.79
C PHE A 159 3.29 -2.29 -12.28
N PHE A 160 3.84 -1.32 -11.58
CA PHE A 160 3.65 -1.19 -10.13
C PHE A 160 2.27 -0.58 -9.84
N ARG A 161 1.26 -1.41 -9.56
CA ARG A 161 -0.15 -0.99 -9.40
C ARG A 161 -0.38 0.09 -8.35
N PRO A 162 0.31 0.14 -7.21
CA PRO A 162 0.21 1.29 -6.32
C PRO A 162 0.60 2.63 -6.99
N GLY A 163 1.52 2.58 -7.95
CA GLY A 163 1.95 3.69 -8.79
C GLY A 163 1.09 3.92 -10.05
N THR A 164 0.05 3.13 -10.28
CA THR A 164 -0.90 3.29 -11.42
C THR A 164 -2.34 3.33 -10.93
N ALA A 165 -2.96 2.19 -10.64
CA ALA A 165 -4.37 2.10 -10.18
C ALA A 165 -4.63 2.88 -8.88
N GLY A 166 -3.63 3.01 -8.00
CA GLY A 166 -3.73 3.79 -6.77
C GLY A 166 -4.12 5.25 -6.96
N ALA A 167 -3.79 5.84 -8.12
CA ALA A 167 -4.15 7.23 -8.42
C ALA A 167 -5.66 7.45 -8.58
N PHE A 168 -6.38 6.49 -9.17
CA PHE A 168 -7.83 6.57 -9.32
C PHE A 168 -8.53 6.51 -7.96
N GLY A 169 -8.06 5.63 -7.06
CA GLY A 169 -8.56 5.59 -5.68
C GLY A 169 -8.30 6.88 -4.92
N ALA A 170 -7.14 7.49 -5.13
CA ALA A 170 -6.81 8.77 -4.53
C ALA A 170 -7.73 9.91 -5.04
N VAL A 171 -8.04 9.95 -6.35
CA VAL A 171 -9.03 10.90 -6.91
C VAL A 171 -10.42 10.65 -6.32
N ALA A 172 -10.83 9.38 -6.18
CA ALA A 172 -12.11 9.03 -5.59
C ALA A 172 -12.22 9.54 -4.14
N ALA A 173 -11.19 9.27 -3.31
CA ALA A 173 -11.17 9.71 -1.92
C ALA A 173 -11.14 11.25 -1.80
N GLY A 174 -10.18 11.90 -2.44
CA GLY A 174 -10.04 13.35 -2.36
C GLY A 174 -11.19 14.09 -3.02
N GLY A 175 -11.67 13.62 -4.19
CA GLY A 175 -12.80 14.20 -4.89
C GLY A 175 -14.13 14.07 -4.12
N LYS A 176 -14.33 12.95 -3.39
CA LYS A 176 -15.47 12.79 -2.47
C LYS A 176 -15.45 13.84 -1.38
N LEU A 177 -14.31 14.03 -0.71
CA LEU A 177 -14.13 15.10 0.29
C LEU A 177 -14.19 16.50 -0.32
N GLY A 178 -13.66 16.68 -1.52
CA GLY A 178 -13.77 17.91 -2.32
C GLY A 178 -15.18 18.22 -2.79
N ARG A 179 -16.15 17.31 -2.60
CA ARG A 179 -17.56 17.42 -3.02
C ARG A 179 -17.70 17.67 -4.52
N LEU A 180 -16.83 17.01 -5.34
CA LEU A 180 -16.96 17.08 -6.78
C LEU A 180 -18.28 16.46 -7.25
N ASP A 181 -18.89 17.01 -8.28
CA ASP A 181 -20.01 16.37 -8.96
C ASP A 181 -19.54 15.25 -9.91
N GLU A 182 -20.46 14.48 -10.47
CA GLU A 182 -20.17 13.33 -11.36
C GLU A 182 -19.27 13.74 -12.54
N LYS A 183 -19.58 14.86 -13.18
CA LYS A 183 -18.84 15.34 -14.35
C LYS A 183 -17.42 15.77 -13.98
N THR A 184 -17.28 16.50 -12.92
CA THR A 184 -15.97 16.99 -12.44
C THR A 184 -15.12 15.83 -11.94
N MET A 185 -15.70 14.86 -11.24
CA MET A 185 -15.00 13.65 -10.81
C MET A 185 -14.53 12.83 -12.01
N ALA A 186 -15.35 12.61 -13.03
CA ALA A 186 -14.98 11.92 -14.24
C ALA A 186 -13.82 12.64 -14.98
N ASN A 187 -13.86 13.97 -15.04
CA ASN A 187 -12.75 14.76 -15.58
C ASN A 187 -11.47 14.59 -14.75
N ALA A 188 -11.56 14.58 -13.41
CA ALA A 188 -10.40 14.35 -12.54
C ALA A 188 -9.79 12.98 -12.77
N MET A 189 -10.62 11.93 -13.00
CA MET A 189 -10.14 10.59 -13.38
C MET A 189 -9.36 10.63 -14.70
N GLY A 190 -9.86 11.37 -15.71
CA GLY A 190 -9.17 11.52 -16.99
C GLY A 190 -7.88 12.35 -16.91
N VAL A 191 -7.84 13.36 -16.04
CA VAL A 191 -6.65 14.19 -15.82
C VAL A 191 -5.58 13.40 -15.07
N VAL A 192 -5.94 12.64 -14.04
CA VAL A 192 -4.95 11.82 -13.31
C VAL A 192 -4.40 10.70 -14.16
N TYR A 193 -5.23 10.10 -15.03
CA TYR A 193 -4.79 9.08 -15.97
C TYR A 193 -3.60 9.51 -16.83
N SER A 194 -3.56 10.78 -17.21
CA SER A 194 -2.44 11.33 -17.99
C SER A 194 -1.13 11.52 -17.19
N GLN A 195 -1.12 11.21 -15.90
CA GLN A 195 0.03 11.43 -15.00
C GLN A 195 0.53 10.15 -14.31
N ILE A 196 -0.18 9.03 -14.44
CA ILE A 196 0.23 7.75 -13.81
C ILE A 196 1.44 7.16 -14.53
N CYS A 197 2.37 6.57 -13.77
CA CYS A 197 3.60 5.99 -14.32
C CYS A 197 4.30 4.98 -13.40
N GLY A 198 3.58 4.15 -12.70
CA GLY A 198 4.17 3.15 -11.81
C GLY A 198 4.96 2.09 -12.57
N THR A 199 6.30 2.04 -12.42
CA THR A 199 7.17 1.07 -13.08
C THR A 199 7.77 0.07 -12.10
N LEU A 200 8.09 -1.15 -12.56
CA LEU A 200 8.72 -2.18 -11.72
C LEU A 200 10.25 -2.10 -11.69
N GLN A 201 10.89 -1.28 -12.52
CA GLN A 201 12.34 -1.17 -12.53
C GLN A 201 12.92 -0.74 -11.16
N PRO A 202 12.38 0.30 -10.49
CA PRO A 202 12.84 0.65 -9.13
C PRO A 202 12.64 -0.48 -8.11
N HIS A 203 11.57 -1.26 -8.25
CA HIS A 203 11.33 -2.45 -7.41
C HIS A 203 12.41 -3.51 -7.66
N HIS A 204 12.73 -3.78 -8.91
CA HIS A 204 13.76 -4.74 -9.31
C HIS A 204 15.14 -4.37 -8.78
N GLU A 205 15.50 -3.09 -8.84
CA GLU A 205 16.81 -2.58 -8.39
C GLU A 205 16.87 -2.28 -6.90
N GLY A 206 15.73 -2.22 -6.19
CA GLY A 206 15.67 -1.78 -4.80
C GLY A 206 15.98 -0.30 -4.64
N ALA A 207 15.62 0.52 -5.65
CA ALA A 207 15.82 1.96 -5.61
C ALA A 207 14.82 2.65 -4.67
N MET A 208 15.25 3.69 -3.94
CA MET A 208 14.38 4.45 -3.03
C MET A 208 13.12 5.00 -3.71
N VAL A 209 13.19 5.28 -5.00
CA VAL A 209 12.08 5.84 -5.78
C VAL A 209 10.88 4.88 -5.91
N VAL A 210 11.02 3.59 -5.61
CA VAL A 210 9.87 2.65 -5.63
C VAL A 210 8.73 3.16 -4.75
N SER A 211 9.03 3.58 -3.53
CA SER A 211 8.03 4.12 -2.61
C SER A 211 7.58 5.53 -2.97
N MET A 212 8.40 6.30 -3.65
CA MET A 212 8.01 7.64 -4.13
C MET A 212 6.96 7.59 -5.24
N GLN A 213 6.79 6.47 -5.95
CA GLN A 213 5.77 6.34 -7.00
C GLN A 213 4.35 6.49 -6.43
N THR A 214 4.10 6.05 -5.20
CA THR A 214 2.82 6.32 -4.52
C THR A 214 2.66 7.80 -4.20
N GLY A 215 3.73 8.47 -3.76
CA GLY A 215 3.76 9.91 -3.54
C GLY A 215 3.50 10.70 -4.82
N PHE A 216 4.11 10.31 -5.94
CA PHE A 216 3.84 10.93 -7.24
C PHE A 216 2.36 10.79 -7.64
N ASN A 217 1.75 9.62 -7.39
CA ASN A 217 0.33 9.42 -7.63
C ASN A 217 -0.55 10.27 -6.71
N ALA A 218 -0.22 10.38 -5.42
CA ALA A 218 -0.94 11.24 -4.49
C ALA A 218 -0.89 12.72 -4.92
N ARG A 219 0.28 13.18 -5.36
CA ARG A 219 0.45 14.52 -5.95
C ARG A 219 -0.38 14.69 -7.21
N ALA A 220 -0.31 13.73 -8.12
CA ALA A 220 -1.05 13.75 -9.39
C ALA A 220 -2.56 13.78 -9.17
N ALA A 221 -3.06 12.96 -8.23
CA ALA A 221 -4.48 12.92 -7.87
C ALA A 221 -4.97 14.24 -7.28
N THR A 222 -4.23 14.82 -6.32
CA THR A 222 -4.58 16.12 -5.73
C THR A 222 -4.55 17.23 -6.78
N THR A 223 -3.57 17.22 -7.68
CA THR A 223 -3.49 18.14 -8.81
C THR A 223 -4.67 17.97 -9.78
N ALA A 224 -5.03 16.71 -10.09
CA ALA A 224 -6.15 16.41 -10.99
C ALA A 224 -7.50 16.88 -10.43
N ILE A 225 -7.73 16.71 -9.13
CA ILE A 225 -8.91 17.23 -8.41
C ILE A 225 -9.00 18.74 -8.56
N ALA A 226 -7.91 19.47 -8.31
CA ALA A 226 -7.87 20.93 -8.42
C ALA A 226 -8.12 21.40 -9.85
N LEU A 227 -7.41 20.80 -10.84
CA LEU A 227 -7.55 21.18 -12.26
C LEU A 227 -8.97 20.93 -12.80
N ALA A 228 -9.56 19.77 -12.46
CA ALA A 228 -10.93 19.46 -12.87
C ALA A 228 -11.95 20.41 -12.19
N GLY A 229 -11.71 20.79 -10.94
CA GLY A 229 -12.50 21.80 -10.23
C GLY A 229 -12.52 23.17 -10.93
N GLU A 230 -11.42 23.54 -11.60
CA GLU A 230 -11.30 24.75 -12.42
C GLU A 230 -11.78 24.53 -13.88
N GLY A 231 -12.39 23.39 -14.19
CA GLY A 231 -13.01 23.12 -15.49
C GLY A 231 -12.10 22.47 -16.54
N ILE A 232 -10.94 21.97 -16.17
CA ILE A 232 -10.10 21.19 -17.10
C ILE A 232 -10.80 19.86 -17.40
N ILE A 233 -10.92 19.55 -18.70
CA ILE A 233 -11.59 18.35 -19.20
C ILE A 233 -10.54 17.26 -19.38
N GLY A 234 -10.78 16.08 -18.72
CA GLY A 234 -9.97 14.88 -18.86
C GLY A 234 -10.48 13.95 -19.94
N ALA A 235 -9.69 12.90 -20.22
CA ALA A 235 -10.11 11.83 -21.13
C ALA A 235 -11.35 11.09 -20.55
N SER A 236 -12.25 10.63 -21.40
CA SER A 236 -13.49 9.92 -20.99
C SER A 236 -13.34 8.37 -21.03
N GLY A 237 -12.61 7.83 -22.00
CA GLY A 237 -12.34 6.39 -22.12
C GLY A 237 -11.13 5.95 -21.30
N VAL A 238 -11.20 6.15 -19.98
CA VAL A 238 -10.05 6.07 -19.06
C VAL A 238 -9.61 4.63 -18.83
N LEU A 239 -10.54 3.71 -18.64
CA LEU A 239 -10.24 2.30 -18.34
C LEU A 239 -10.22 1.43 -19.57
N GLU A 240 -11.25 1.48 -20.39
CA GLU A 240 -11.52 0.54 -21.49
C GLU A 240 -11.28 1.13 -22.89
N GLY A 241 -11.05 2.43 -23.01
CA GLY A 241 -10.79 3.13 -24.26
C GLY A 241 -9.66 2.48 -25.08
N GLN A 242 -9.55 2.87 -26.37
CA GLN A 242 -8.51 2.35 -27.27
C GLN A 242 -7.09 2.47 -26.67
N TYR A 243 -6.84 3.52 -25.91
CA TYR A 243 -5.62 3.78 -25.17
C TYR A 243 -5.91 3.90 -23.67
N GLY A 244 -6.87 3.11 -23.17
CA GLY A 244 -7.27 3.10 -21.77
C GLY A 244 -6.32 2.30 -20.90
N TYR A 245 -6.50 2.45 -19.58
CA TYR A 245 -5.65 1.89 -18.54
C TYR A 245 -5.41 0.37 -18.72
N PHE A 246 -6.47 -0.42 -18.88
CA PHE A 246 -6.31 -1.87 -18.96
C PHE A 246 -5.45 -2.29 -20.15
N ARG A 247 -5.66 -1.69 -21.30
CA ARG A 247 -4.90 -2.03 -22.52
C ARG A 247 -3.43 -1.67 -22.44
N LEU A 248 -3.10 -0.56 -21.76
CA LEU A 248 -1.72 -0.07 -21.71
C LEU A 248 -0.93 -0.67 -20.53
N PHE A 249 -1.58 -0.89 -19.39
CA PHE A 249 -0.88 -1.25 -18.14
C PHE A 249 -1.13 -2.69 -17.69
N GLU A 250 -2.28 -3.30 -18.04
CA GLU A 250 -2.67 -4.59 -17.49
C GLU A 250 -2.77 -5.72 -18.53
N GLY A 251 -3.13 -5.44 -19.77
CA GLY A 251 -3.34 -6.46 -20.81
C GLY A 251 -4.75 -7.03 -20.79
N GLU A 252 -4.93 -8.32 -20.40
CA GLU A 252 -6.26 -8.93 -20.28
C GLU A 252 -6.95 -8.47 -19.00
N TYR A 253 -8.26 -8.22 -19.09
CA TYR A 253 -9.06 -7.75 -17.96
C TYR A 253 -10.51 -8.20 -18.05
N GLU A 254 -11.18 -8.22 -16.90
CA GLU A 254 -12.62 -8.44 -16.75
C GLU A 254 -13.16 -7.46 -15.69
N VAL A 255 -13.90 -6.46 -16.13
CA VAL A 255 -14.40 -5.37 -15.28
C VAL A 255 -15.92 -5.46 -15.03
N ASP A 256 -16.64 -6.26 -15.80
CA ASP A 256 -18.10 -6.34 -15.72
C ASP A 256 -18.56 -6.86 -14.36
N ASP A 257 -17.91 -7.90 -13.82
CA ASP A 257 -18.19 -8.44 -12.49
C ASP A 257 -18.08 -7.36 -11.38
N VAL A 258 -17.12 -6.44 -11.52
CA VAL A 258 -16.93 -5.34 -10.57
C VAL A 258 -18.08 -4.34 -10.68
N VAL A 259 -18.47 -3.98 -11.89
CA VAL A 259 -19.55 -3.01 -12.14
C VAL A 259 -20.90 -3.57 -11.68
N GLU A 260 -21.19 -4.85 -11.90
CA GLU A 260 -22.42 -5.52 -11.47
C GLU A 260 -22.55 -5.68 -9.96
N ASN A 261 -21.40 -5.70 -9.25
CA ASN A 261 -21.34 -5.88 -7.81
C ASN A 261 -21.03 -4.59 -7.02
N LEU A 262 -21.19 -3.42 -7.66
CA LEU A 262 -21.02 -2.13 -6.99
C LEU A 262 -21.88 -2.03 -5.73
N GLY A 263 -21.26 -1.69 -4.60
CA GLY A 263 -21.91 -1.53 -3.30
C GLY A 263 -22.32 -2.83 -2.59
N LYS A 264 -22.09 -4.01 -3.18
CA LYS A 264 -22.42 -5.31 -2.55
C LYS A 264 -21.25 -5.89 -1.75
N VAL A 265 -20.01 -5.59 -2.15
CA VAL A 265 -18.78 -6.10 -1.52
C VAL A 265 -17.84 -4.94 -1.29
N TRP A 266 -17.58 -4.58 -0.05
CA TRP A 266 -16.66 -3.53 0.29
C TRP A 266 -15.21 -4.03 0.26
N GLN A 267 -14.41 -3.51 -0.68
CA GLN A 267 -13.02 -3.96 -0.88
C GLN A 267 -12.11 -3.70 0.34
N VAL A 268 -12.47 -2.74 1.18
CA VAL A 268 -11.74 -2.48 2.43
C VAL A 268 -11.81 -3.65 3.42
N GLU A 269 -12.86 -4.48 3.37
CA GLU A 269 -13.00 -5.69 4.19
C GLU A 269 -12.01 -6.80 3.78
N ARG A 270 -11.40 -6.68 2.59
CA ARG A 270 -10.43 -7.63 2.04
C ARG A 270 -8.98 -7.17 2.16
N ILE A 271 -8.76 -6.10 2.91
CA ILE A 271 -7.41 -5.59 3.20
C ILE A 271 -6.74 -6.44 4.27
N GLY A 272 -5.48 -6.73 4.07
CA GLY A 272 -4.62 -7.44 5.02
C GLY A 272 -3.53 -6.57 5.62
N HIS A 273 -3.09 -6.93 6.83
CA HIS A 273 -1.91 -6.33 7.45
C HIS A 273 -0.62 -6.97 6.91
N LYS A 274 0.48 -6.25 7.00
CA LYS A 274 1.83 -6.82 7.01
C LYS A 274 2.28 -6.93 8.47
N PRO A 275 2.50 -8.14 9.02
CA PRO A 275 3.08 -8.34 10.36
C PRO A 275 4.53 -7.85 10.47
N PHE A 276 5.29 -7.88 9.37
CA PHE A 276 6.70 -7.53 9.31
C PHE A 276 6.95 -6.36 8.34
N PRO A 277 7.94 -5.48 8.59
CA PRO A 277 8.26 -4.33 7.72
C PRO A 277 9.07 -4.75 6.49
N CYS A 278 8.50 -5.63 5.67
CA CYS A 278 9.08 -6.14 4.43
C CYS A 278 7.98 -6.40 3.37
N GLY A 279 8.37 -6.71 2.15
CA GLY A 279 7.44 -6.90 1.04
C GLY A 279 6.33 -7.91 1.34
N ARG A 280 5.11 -7.68 0.84
CA ARG A 280 3.98 -8.61 1.07
C ARG A 280 4.34 -10.04 0.68
N LEU A 281 5.02 -10.20 -0.44
CA LEU A 281 5.41 -11.50 -0.98
C LEU A 281 6.46 -12.25 -0.13
N THR A 282 7.08 -11.59 0.85
CA THR A 282 8.05 -12.22 1.76
C THR A 282 7.42 -12.65 3.09
N GLN A 283 6.21 -12.19 3.42
CA GLN A 283 5.58 -12.40 4.74
C GLN A 283 5.42 -13.88 5.09
N GLY A 284 4.90 -14.68 4.16
CA GLY A 284 4.66 -16.11 4.41
C GLY A 284 5.93 -16.90 4.70
N VAL A 285 7.04 -16.62 3.99
CA VAL A 285 8.31 -17.31 4.25
C VAL A 285 8.97 -16.85 5.55
N VAL A 286 8.81 -15.58 5.94
CA VAL A 286 9.25 -15.06 7.25
C VAL A 286 8.47 -15.72 8.38
N GLU A 287 7.15 -15.80 8.25
CA GLU A 287 6.28 -16.49 9.21
C GLU A 287 6.68 -17.96 9.36
N ALA A 288 6.89 -18.66 8.25
CA ALA A 288 7.32 -20.06 8.26
C ALA A 288 8.68 -20.22 8.95
N ALA A 289 9.64 -19.33 8.71
CA ALA A 289 10.96 -19.38 9.34
C ALA A 289 10.87 -19.20 10.87
N LEU A 290 10.13 -18.21 11.33
CA LEU A 290 9.93 -17.97 12.76
C LEU A 290 9.15 -19.10 13.44
N THR A 291 8.15 -19.67 12.77
CA THR A 291 7.39 -20.81 13.29
C THR A 291 8.26 -22.02 13.48
N LEU A 292 9.02 -22.43 12.44
CA LEU A 292 9.96 -23.56 12.53
C LEU A 292 11.04 -23.34 13.59
N GLN A 293 11.57 -22.11 13.65
CA GLN A 293 12.57 -21.75 14.66
C GLN A 293 12.03 -21.92 16.07
N ASN A 294 10.84 -21.42 16.35
CA ASN A 294 10.23 -21.52 17.69
C ASN A 294 9.86 -22.97 18.04
N GLU A 295 9.31 -23.73 17.09
CA GLU A 295 8.84 -25.11 17.33
C GLU A 295 10.01 -26.10 17.57
N TYR A 296 11.08 -25.94 16.80
CA TYR A 296 12.22 -26.89 16.86
C TYR A 296 13.47 -26.32 17.52
N GLY A 297 13.45 -25.10 18.04
CA GLY A 297 14.60 -24.47 18.70
C GLY A 297 15.78 -24.24 17.73
N ILE A 298 15.51 -23.94 16.45
CA ILE A 298 16.54 -23.80 15.42
C ILE A 298 17.41 -22.56 15.71
N GLU A 299 18.72 -22.77 15.83
CA GLU A 299 19.68 -21.67 15.90
C GLU A 299 20.27 -21.40 14.50
N ALA A 300 20.42 -20.12 14.15
CA ALA A 300 20.88 -19.70 12.82
C ALA A 300 22.21 -20.33 12.39
N GLN A 301 23.13 -20.53 13.35
CA GLN A 301 24.42 -21.15 13.13
C GLN A 301 24.34 -22.64 12.72
N ASP A 302 23.27 -23.32 13.09
CA ASP A 302 23.07 -24.74 12.80
C ASP A 302 22.41 -24.99 11.45
N VAL A 303 21.93 -23.96 10.78
CA VAL A 303 21.32 -24.05 9.45
C VAL A 303 22.42 -24.35 8.41
N ALA A 304 22.28 -25.46 7.72
CA ALA A 304 23.15 -25.83 6.59
C ALA A 304 22.62 -25.22 5.28
N GLU A 305 21.33 -25.30 5.06
CA GLU A 305 20.64 -24.82 3.85
C GLU A 305 19.16 -24.53 4.16
N CYS A 306 18.59 -23.57 3.45
CA CYS A 306 17.18 -23.24 3.51
C CYS A 306 16.61 -23.10 2.08
N GLU A 307 15.47 -23.71 1.83
CA GLU A 307 14.76 -23.65 0.53
C GLU A 307 13.37 -23.07 0.74
N ALA A 308 13.10 -21.95 0.07
CA ALA A 308 11.77 -21.34 -0.02
C ALA A 308 11.13 -21.72 -1.37
N LEU A 309 10.12 -22.60 -1.34
CA LEU A 309 9.35 -22.98 -2.53
C LEU A 309 8.12 -22.06 -2.61
N VAL A 310 8.02 -21.34 -3.73
CA VAL A 310 7.10 -20.23 -3.87
C VAL A 310 6.51 -20.16 -5.29
N SER A 311 5.50 -19.29 -5.48
CA SER A 311 4.90 -19.06 -6.79
C SER A 311 5.85 -18.36 -7.77
N PRO A 312 5.52 -18.35 -9.09
CA PRO A 312 6.26 -17.60 -10.09
C PRO A 312 6.34 -16.09 -9.79
N LEU A 313 5.26 -15.49 -9.28
CA LEU A 313 5.23 -14.08 -8.89
C LEU A 313 6.23 -13.79 -7.77
N VAL A 314 6.20 -14.60 -6.72
CA VAL A 314 7.07 -14.45 -5.55
C VAL A 314 8.54 -14.62 -5.93
N GLU A 315 8.86 -15.68 -6.67
CA GLU A 315 10.25 -15.90 -7.16
C GLU A 315 10.74 -14.68 -7.96
N ARG A 316 9.95 -14.23 -8.94
CA ARG A 316 10.32 -13.13 -9.84
C ARG A 316 10.55 -11.82 -9.13
N LEU A 317 9.70 -11.46 -8.17
CA LEU A 317 9.73 -10.13 -7.55
C LEU A 317 10.61 -10.04 -6.31
N VAL A 318 10.71 -11.12 -5.51
CA VAL A 318 11.40 -11.09 -4.22
C VAL A 318 12.37 -12.25 -3.99
N GLY A 319 12.51 -13.17 -4.97
CA GLY A 319 13.43 -14.30 -4.92
C GLY A 319 14.90 -13.96 -5.19
N ARG A 320 15.21 -12.69 -5.41
CA ARG A 320 16.55 -12.21 -5.75
C ARG A 320 17.58 -12.55 -4.67
N PRO A 321 18.77 -13.02 -5.06
CA PRO A 321 19.83 -13.32 -4.11
C PRO A 321 20.37 -12.06 -3.45
N LEU A 322 21.01 -12.23 -2.28
CA LEU A 322 21.75 -11.16 -1.64
C LEU A 322 23.22 -11.23 -2.13
N ASP A 323 23.47 -10.64 -3.29
CA ASP A 323 24.79 -10.57 -3.94
C ASP A 323 25.49 -9.22 -3.76
N HIS A 324 24.85 -8.27 -3.04
CA HIS A 324 25.37 -6.96 -2.74
C HIS A 324 26.00 -6.91 -1.35
N GLU A 325 27.24 -6.46 -1.23
CA GLU A 325 27.88 -6.24 0.07
C GLU A 325 27.18 -5.15 0.90
N ASN A 326 26.59 -4.15 0.25
CA ASN A 326 25.89 -3.03 0.85
C ASN A 326 24.51 -2.85 0.19
N PRO A 327 23.53 -3.70 0.48
CA PRO A 327 22.20 -3.56 -0.10
C PRO A 327 21.52 -2.29 0.42
N SER A 328 20.68 -1.66 -0.42
CA SER A 328 19.78 -0.63 0.09
C SER A 328 18.73 -1.25 1.02
N ALA A 329 18.16 -0.46 1.95
CA ALA A 329 17.07 -0.91 2.79
C ALA A 329 15.89 -1.43 1.94
N GLN A 330 15.60 -0.78 0.82
CA GLN A 330 14.51 -1.20 -0.07
C GLN A 330 14.81 -2.52 -0.77
N TYR A 331 16.07 -2.74 -1.18
CA TYR A 331 16.49 -4.04 -1.73
C TYR A 331 16.33 -5.16 -0.71
N ALA A 332 16.81 -4.93 0.51
CA ALA A 332 16.78 -5.91 1.61
C ALA A 332 15.34 -6.29 2.00
N LYS A 333 14.44 -5.31 2.13
CA LYS A 333 13.02 -5.52 2.44
C LYS A 333 12.29 -6.38 1.39
N LEU A 334 12.79 -6.42 0.17
CA LEU A 334 12.23 -7.13 -0.98
C LEU A 334 13.07 -8.35 -1.39
N SER A 335 13.92 -8.87 -0.50
CA SER A 335 14.76 -10.07 -0.71
C SER A 335 14.41 -11.16 0.29
N ILE A 336 13.80 -12.26 -0.16
CA ILE A 336 13.53 -13.44 0.69
C ILE A 336 14.78 -13.91 1.40
N PRO A 337 15.95 -14.10 0.73
CA PRO A 337 17.16 -14.51 1.42
C PRO A 337 17.55 -13.60 2.58
N PHE A 338 17.45 -12.27 2.42
CA PHE A 338 17.78 -11.34 3.49
C PHE A 338 16.78 -11.40 4.65
N VAL A 339 15.48 -11.32 4.38
CA VAL A 339 14.47 -11.26 5.45
C VAL A 339 14.34 -12.59 6.22
N VAL A 340 14.51 -13.74 5.54
CA VAL A 340 14.52 -15.05 6.20
C VAL A 340 15.78 -15.22 7.04
N ALA A 341 16.95 -14.80 6.53
CA ALA A 341 18.18 -14.80 7.33
C ALA A 341 18.06 -13.90 8.57
N THR A 342 17.50 -12.70 8.41
CA THR A 342 17.21 -11.78 9.51
C THR A 342 16.29 -12.42 10.54
N ALA A 343 15.19 -13.04 10.10
CA ALA A 343 14.25 -13.75 10.98
C ALA A 343 14.96 -14.82 11.82
N LEU A 344 15.77 -15.67 11.19
CA LEU A 344 16.46 -16.76 11.87
C LEU A 344 17.59 -16.25 12.80
N VAL A 345 18.31 -15.20 12.42
CA VAL A 345 19.40 -14.62 13.25
C VAL A 345 18.86 -13.80 14.43
N ARG A 346 17.85 -12.98 14.19
CA ARG A 346 17.30 -12.04 15.17
C ARG A 346 16.10 -12.57 15.95
N LYS A 347 15.52 -13.70 15.52
CA LYS A 347 14.27 -14.28 16.04
C LYS A 347 13.05 -13.34 15.88
N SER A 348 13.17 -12.37 15.00
CA SER A 348 12.16 -11.35 14.66
C SER A 348 12.57 -10.64 13.37
N VAL A 349 11.62 -9.84 12.82
CA VAL A 349 11.92 -8.88 11.76
C VAL A 349 11.24 -7.56 12.14
N SER A 350 12.01 -6.51 12.33
CA SER A 350 11.59 -5.21 12.83
C SER A 350 12.11 -4.07 11.95
N ILE A 351 11.63 -2.86 12.18
CA ILE A 351 12.04 -1.64 11.44
C ILE A 351 13.55 -1.41 11.54
N THR A 352 14.14 -1.69 12.72
CA THR A 352 15.57 -1.45 12.98
C THR A 352 16.49 -2.41 12.22
N ASP A 353 15.97 -3.55 11.76
CA ASP A 353 16.74 -4.55 11.00
C ASP A 353 17.09 -4.10 9.57
N PHE A 354 16.57 -2.95 9.16
CA PHE A 354 16.87 -2.31 7.87
C PHE A 354 17.67 -0.99 8.04
N GLY A 355 18.22 -0.77 9.23
CA GLY A 355 19.19 0.31 9.50
C GLY A 355 20.57 0.01 8.92
N LYS A 356 21.42 1.02 8.78
CA LYS A 356 22.74 0.91 8.12
C LYS A 356 23.61 -0.24 8.65
N ASP A 357 23.68 -0.40 9.97
CA ASP A 357 24.53 -1.44 10.58
C ASP A 357 23.93 -2.84 10.42
N ALA A 358 22.59 -2.95 10.48
CA ALA A 358 21.88 -4.20 10.30
C ALA A 358 21.97 -4.70 8.84
N LEU A 359 21.98 -3.79 7.88
CA LEU A 359 22.09 -4.12 6.45
C LEU A 359 23.44 -4.77 6.07
N VAL A 360 24.48 -4.60 6.87
CA VAL A 360 25.83 -5.15 6.63
C VAL A 360 26.21 -6.22 7.66
N ASP A 361 25.26 -6.73 8.43
CA ASP A 361 25.48 -7.79 9.42
C ASP A 361 26.00 -9.07 8.76
N SER A 362 27.23 -9.45 9.10
CA SER A 362 27.92 -10.59 8.49
C SER A 362 27.22 -11.93 8.77
N GLN A 363 26.52 -12.08 9.91
CA GLN A 363 25.78 -13.30 10.22
C GLN A 363 24.56 -13.44 9.31
N VAL A 364 23.82 -12.35 9.13
CA VAL A 364 22.67 -12.28 8.20
C VAL A 364 23.14 -12.58 6.78
N HIS A 365 24.22 -11.93 6.30
CA HIS A 365 24.77 -12.15 4.95
C HIS A 365 25.23 -13.59 4.75
N SER A 366 25.97 -14.15 5.70
CA SER A 366 26.45 -15.54 5.63
C SER A 366 25.30 -16.54 5.57
N LEU A 367 24.20 -16.29 6.30
CA LEU A 367 23.04 -17.18 6.26
C LEU A 367 22.22 -16.96 4.97
N ALA A 368 22.04 -15.71 4.52
CA ALA A 368 21.33 -15.39 3.29
C ALA A 368 21.89 -16.12 2.06
N GLN A 369 23.21 -16.30 1.98
CA GLN A 369 23.87 -17.07 0.90
C GLN A 369 23.50 -18.56 0.89
N ARG A 370 22.95 -19.09 1.98
CA ARG A 370 22.49 -20.48 2.10
C ARG A 370 20.98 -20.64 1.91
N ILE A 371 20.28 -19.55 1.59
CA ILE A 371 18.85 -19.53 1.35
C ILE A 371 18.59 -19.46 -0.15
N ARG A 372 17.91 -20.47 -0.68
CA ARG A 372 17.52 -20.55 -2.09
C ARG A 372 16.02 -20.35 -2.23
N VAL A 373 15.63 -19.55 -3.21
CA VAL A 373 14.23 -19.38 -3.59
C VAL A 373 14.00 -20.21 -4.85
N ILE A 374 12.99 -21.06 -4.80
CA ILE A 374 12.73 -22.06 -5.84
C ILE A 374 11.26 -21.96 -6.25
N ARG A 375 11.01 -21.87 -7.55
CA ARG A 375 9.65 -21.96 -8.09
C ARG A 375 9.06 -23.34 -7.78
N ASP A 376 7.91 -23.35 -7.09
CA ASP A 376 7.16 -24.57 -6.84
C ASP A 376 6.31 -24.92 -8.08
N PRO A 377 6.60 -26.05 -8.77
CA PRO A 377 5.84 -26.43 -9.97
C PRO A 377 4.40 -26.83 -9.66
N GLN A 378 4.02 -27.00 -8.41
CA GLN A 378 2.65 -27.31 -8.00
C GLN A 378 1.77 -26.06 -7.93
N ILE A 379 2.36 -24.87 -7.89
CA ILE A 379 1.62 -23.59 -7.87
C ILE A 379 1.40 -23.14 -9.31
N LEU A 380 0.20 -23.38 -9.82
CA LEU A 380 -0.17 -23.09 -11.22
C LEU A 380 -0.58 -21.64 -11.44
N ASP A 381 -1.10 -20.95 -10.42
CA ASP A 381 -1.45 -19.54 -10.51
C ASP A 381 -0.19 -18.69 -10.51
N GLU A 382 0.08 -18.03 -11.63
CA GLU A 382 1.27 -17.19 -11.82
C GLU A 382 1.28 -15.93 -10.95
N ASN A 383 0.12 -15.51 -10.43
CA ASN A 383 -0.04 -14.33 -9.59
C ASN A 383 -0.27 -14.67 -8.10
N ALA A 384 -0.23 -15.94 -7.71
CA ALA A 384 -0.44 -16.37 -6.35
C ALA A 384 0.60 -15.77 -5.39
N MET A 385 0.15 -15.33 -4.21
CA MET A 385 1.03 -14.92 -3.11
C MET A 385 1.27 -16.05 -2.11
N VAL A 386 0.39 -17.01 -2.06
CA VAL A 386 0.40 -18.26 -1.31
C VAL A 386 -0.09 -19.40 -2.22
N PRO A 387 0.17 -20.68 -1.91
CA PRO A 387 0.90 -21.15 -0.74
C PRO A 387 2.40 -20.87 -0.80
N VAL A 388 3.07 -20.98 0.36
CA VAL A 388 4.52 -21.01 0.46
C VAL A 388 4.95 -22.23 1.26
N ARG A 389 6.13 -22.78 0.93
CA ARG A 389 6.72 -23.87 1.68
C ARG A 389 8.17 -23.53 2.01
N LEU A 390 8.54 -23.65 3.28
CA LEU A 390 9.91 -23.42 3.73
C LEU A 390 10.47 -24.71 4.28
N ARG A 391 11.65 -25.10 3.78
CA ARG A 391 12.41 -26.27 4.24
C ARG A 391 13.75 -25.81 4.78
N ILE A 392 14.07 -26.19 6.02
CA ILE A 392 15.33 -25.89 6.68
C ILE A 392 16.06 -27.21 6.96
N ARG A 393 17.28 -27.35 6.42
CA ARG A 393 18.17 -28.45 6.71
C ARG A 393 19.27 -28.01 7.67
N LEU A 394 19.42 -28.72 8.77
CA LEU A 394 20.44 -28.45 9.77
C LEU A 394 21.76 -29.18 9.44
N LYS A 395 22.89 -28.68 9.95
CA LYS A 395 24.22 -29.30 9.82
C LYS A 395 24.26 -30.71 10.37
N GLY A 396 23.47 -31.04 11.40
CA GLY A 396 23.28 -32.37 11.95
C GLY A 396 22.46 -33.32 11.09
N GLY A 397 21.97 -32.89 9.91
CA GLY A 397 21.19 -33.67 8.97
C GLY A 397 19.67 -33.64 9.17
N ALA A 398 19.16 -33.10 10.27
CA ALA A 398 17.72 -32.93 10.48
C ALA A 398 17.14 -31.98 9.45
N VAL A 399 15.91 -32.28 8.99
CA VAL A 399 15.16 -31.44 8.04
C VAL A 399 13.81 -31.09 8.65
N HIS A 400 13.49 -29.83 8.68
CA HIS A 400 12.19 -29.29 9.14
C HIS A 400 11.53 -28.55 7.99
N GLU A 401 10.25 -28.79 7.80
CA GLU A 401 9.47 -28.19 6.70
C GLU A 401 8.13 -27.68 7.21
N LEU A 402 7.71 -26.51 6.72
CA LEU A 402 6.39 -25.94 6.98
C LEU A 402 5.76 -25.52 5.66
N HIS A 403 4.50 -25.88 5.48
CA HIS A 403 3.64 -25.43 4.39
C HIS A 403 2.59 -24.46 4.94
N LEU A 404 2.44 -23.31 4.32
CA LEU A 404 1.46 -22.30 4.68
C LEU A 404 0.55 -22.01 3.48
N ASP A 405 -0.72 -22.35 3.62
CA ASP A 405 -1.77 -22.04 2.65
C ASP A 405 -2.25 -20.58 2.78
N GLN A 406 -2.05 -19.97 3.96
CA GLN A 406 -2.44 -18.60 4.22
C GLN A 406 -1.49 -17.95 5.23
N MET A 407 -1.05 -16.73 4.94
CA MET A 407 -0.17 -15.95 5.81
C MET A 407 -0.94 -15.10 6.82
N THR A 408 -0.36 -14.90 7.99
CA THR A 408 -0.88 -13.99 9.03
C THR A 408 -1.02 -12.56 8.49
N GLY A 409 -2.11 -11.91 8.88
CA GLY A 409 -2.50 -10.58 8.39
C GLY A 409 -3.42 -10.61 7.18
N HIS A 410 -3.63 -11.75 6.51
CA HIS A 410 -4.71 -11.90 5.52
C HIS A 410 -6.09 -11.75 6.22
N PRO A 411 -7.15 -11.26 5.56
CA PRO A 411 -8.48 -11.14 6.17
C PRO A 411 -8.97 -12.43 6.84
N ASP A 412 -8.71 -13.60 6.22
CA ASP A 412 -9.09 -14.91 6.78
C ASP A 412 -8.17 -15.38 7.92
N LYS A 413 -7.05 -14.72 8.14
CA LYS A 413 -6.09 -14.94 9.24
C LYS A 413 -5.61 -13.60 9.79
N ALA A 414 -6.58 -12.76 10.15
CA ALA A 414 -6.36 -11.38 10.56
C ALA A 414 -5.52 -11.27 11.85
N LEU A 415 -4.84 -10.15 12.01
CA LEU A 415 -4.23 -9.81 13.30
C LEU A 415 -5.32 -9.62 14.35
N SER A 416 -5.06 -10.10 15.56
CA SER A 416 -5.88 -9.72 16.72
C SER A 416 -5.76 -8.21 16.98
N ARG A 417 -6.72 -7.63 17.72
CA ARG A 417 -6.66 -6.23 18.11
C ARG A 417 -5.35 -5.91 18.86
N GLU A 418 -4.91 -6.80 19.74
CA GLU A 418 -3.66 -6.65 20.48
C GLU A 418 -2.44 -6.62 19.55
N GLN A 419 -2.36 -7.55 18.60
CA GLN A 419 -1.27 -7.57 17.61
C GLN A 419 -1.26 -6.31 16.74
N HIS A 420 -2.43 -5.82 16.32
CA HIS A 420 -2.55 -4.58 15.58
C HIS A 420 -2.06 -3.37 16.40
N LEU A 421 -2.50 -3.26 17.67
CA LEU A 421 -2.04 -2.18 18.55
C LEU A 421 -0.53 -2.27 18.84
N ASN A 422 0.02 -3.49 19.01
CA ASN A 422 1.46 -3.68 19.18
C ASN A 422 2.23 -3.22 17.95
N LYS A 423 1.73 -3.49 16.73
CA LYS A 423 2.31 -2.95 15.49
C LYS A 423 2.28 -1.42 15.48
N PHE A 424 1.14 -0.81 15.78
CA PHE A 424 1.01 0.65 15.85
C PHE A 424 1.99 1.25 16.86
N ARG A 425 2.04 0.71 18.09
CA ARG A 425 2.95 1.17 19.15
C ARG A 425 4.42 1.03 18.75
N SER A 426 4.81 -0.07 18.09
CA SER A 426 6.19 -0.22 17.61
C SER A 426 6.55 0.81 16.52
N CYS A 427 5.61 1.17 15.64
CA CYS A 427 5.80 2.26 14.69
C CYS A 427 5.93 3.62 15.39
N TRP A 428 5.11 3.85 16.43
CA TRP A 428 5.17 5.06 17.25
C TRP A 428 6.52 5.19 17.96
N GLU A 429 6.95 4.16 18.68
CA GLU A 429 8.24 4.12 19.38
C GLU A 429 9.41 4.39 18.43
N ALA A 430 9.33 3.87 17.19
CA ALA A 430 10.39 4.09 16.23
C ALA A 430 10.46 5.54 15.73
N GLY A 431 9.33 6.17 15.37
CA GLY A 431 9.34 7.42 14.59
C GLY A 431 8.81 8.67 15.30
N ALA A 432 8.13 8.54 16.46
CA ALA A 432 7.41 9.65 17.12
C ALA A 432 8.19 10.35 18.25
N GLY A 433 9.50 10.17 18.34
CA GLY A 433 10.30 10.67 19.46
C GLY A 433 10.20 12.18 19.74
N HIS A 434 9.64 12.96 18.82
CA HIS A 434 9.40 14.40 18.95
C HIS A 434 7.91 14.76 19.15
N LEU A 435 7.02 13.78 19.16
CA LEU A 435 5.60 13.97 19.47
C LEU A 435 5.35 13.72 20.97
N PRO A 436 4.36 14.42 21.58
CA PRO A 436 3.99 14.15 22.98
C PRO A 436 3.54 12.69 23.18
N ALA A 437 4.08 12.02 24.21
CA ALA A 437 3.77 10.61 24.49
C ALA A 437 2.26 10.36 24.68
N ALA A 438 1.52 11.32 25.24
CA ALA A 438 0.07 11.23 25.43
C ALA A 438 -0.71 11.16 24.12
N HIS A 439 -0.13 11.60 22.99
CA HIS A 439 -0.78 11.55 21.69
C HIS A 439 -0.95 10.12 21.16
N GLN A 440 -0.11 9.16 21.59
CA GLN A 440 -0.18 7.77 21.16
C GLN A 440 -1.53 7.14 21.48
N GLU A 441 -1.90 7.09 22.76
CA GLU A 441 -3.15 6.46 23.19
C GLU A 441 -4.36 7.32 22.77
N ARG A 442 -4.21 8.66 22.77
CA ARG A 442 -5.28 9.54 22.29
C ARG A 442 -5.59 9.31 20.81
N LEU A 443 -4.57 9.08 19.97
CA LEU A 443 -4.78 8.78 18.56
C LEU A 443 -5.54 7.45 18.35
N ILE A 444 -5.24 6.44 19.16
CA ILE A 444 -5.98 5.17 19.16
C ILE A 444 -7.46 5.42 19.49
N GLU A 445 -7.75 6.17 20.58
CA GLU A 445 -9.11 6.49 20.98
C GLU A 445 -9.87 7.27 19.90
N VAL A 446 -9.23 8.29 19.31
CA VAL A 446 -9.83 9.12 18.27
C VAL A 446 -10.17 8.30 17.03
N VAL A 447 -9.28 7.40 16.61
CA VAL A 447 -9.55 6.55 15.44
C VAL A 447 -10.59 5.48 15.76
N ASP A 448 -10.63 4.94 16.99
CA ASP A 448 -11.65 3.99 17.42
C ASP A 448 -13.06 4.61 17.44
N GLY A 449 -13.18 5.89 17.76
CA GLY A 449 -14.42 6.67 17.72
C GLY A 449 -14.57 7.57 16.50
N LEU A 450 -13.92 7.25 15.37
CA LEU A 450 -13.77 8.15 14.23
C LEU A 450 -15.12 8.59 13.64
N GLU A 451 -16.15 7.75 13.66
CA GLU A 451 -17.50 8.09 13.20
C GLU A 451 -18.17 9.24 13.97
N ASP A 452 -17.76 9.46 15.22
CA ASP A 452 -18.28 10.53 16.07
C ASP A 452 -17.38 11.77 16.08
N LEU A 453 -16.24 11.71 15.39
CA LEU A 453 -15.29 12.81 15.34
C LEU A 453 -15.84 13.99 14.53
N ALA A 454 -15.94 15.14 15.19
CA ALA A 454 -16.46 16.36 14.58
C ALA A 454 -15.52 16.98 13.54
N SER A 455 -14.19 16.83 13.74
CA SER A 455 -13.18 17.35 12.82
C SER A 455 -11.96 16.44 12.77
N VAL A 456 -11.54 16.04 11.56
CA VAL A 456 -10.30 15.27 11.33
C VAL A 456 -9.03 16.07 11.64
N GLU A 457 -9.14 17.38 11.89
CA GLU A 457 -8.03 18.21 12.35
C GLU A 457 -7.44 17.71 13.68
N GLU A 458 -8.22 17.01 14.51
CA GLU A 458 -7.72 16.40 15.74
C GLU A 458 -6.68 15.31 15.43
N ILE A 459 -6.91 14.48 14.39
CA ILE A 459 -5.92 13.48 13.96
C ILE A 459 -4.63 14.18 13.50
N VAL A 460 -4.77 15.24 12.71
CA VAL A 460 -3.62 16.01 12.20
C VAL A 460 -2.85 16.64 13.37
N HIS A 461 -3.57 17.23 14.32
CA HIS A 461 -2.97 17.82 15.53
C HIS A 461 -2.17 16.80 16.35
N LEU A 462 -2.73 15.61 16.57
CA LEU A 462 -2.06 14.52 17.29
C LEU A 462 -0.79 14.00 16.59
N LEU A 463 -0.69 14.22 15.30
CA LEU A 463 0.45 13.87 14.45
C LEU A 463 1.31 15.08 14.07
N THR A 464 1.27 16.15 14.86
CA THR A 464 2.09 17.35 14.61
C THR A 464 2.88 17.68 15.88
N PRO A 465 4.20 18.06 15.77
CA PRO A 465 5.04 18.47 16.90
C PRO A 465 4.51 19.68 17.66
#